data_0c58ebdd32b89af2ba68d048d1398a83
#
_entry.id   0c58ebdd32b89af2ba68d048d1398a83
#
_cell.length_a   1.000
_cell.length_b   1.000
_cell.length_c   1.000
_cell.angle_alpha   90.00
_cell.angle_beta   90.00
_cell.angle_gamma   90.00
#
_symmetry.space_group_name_H-M   'P 1'
#
loop_
_entity.id
_entity.type
_entity.pdbx_description
1 polymer ?
#
loop_
_entity_poly.entity_id
_entity_poly.type
_entity_poly.pdbx_seq_one_letter_code
_entity_poly.pdbx_strand_id
1 'polypeptide(L)'
;MFKVLKFIVISVVCLIIMGASVLYGFSSLFAPPNMDETLIPDAASQFYDINGNAIYTTLSEERRVPVTIDKIPKHVQRAFIAIEDNRFYEHGGIDYRGTARALLSTLSGHEVQGGSTITQQLAKNAFLTQERSIIRKIKEAFIAKELEHKYTKDEILTMYLNQIYFGQGAYGIESASMYYFNKHVQNLDIAEAATLAAIPKSPNYFNPFENPQESKKRQELVIDQMVKYGFISAADGNAAKAEKLVFSTTHKTNSDPRSYFFDMITQKVIEEVGADALYKGGLKIYTTLDPDMQKAAENAMKHLPGYYTDGKKLTQPQMALVAVDPHNGYVKAMIGGRGQDKFNRATLAVRQPGSAFKPFVYLTAMQNGYSPASVIEDKEEEFSPGWKPQNTDRAWHGKVSLRTALVRSINVPTVKLAQEVGVSKIINNAEKMGITTLVDSGAYSDANLAMALGGLSKGVNPLEMAAAYGVLASNGMYCKPIALLKIVDREGKVLYEAKPEPKRVIDAEAAYLTTNMLQDVLISGTAGGMGIGRPAAGKTGTTDTYIDAWFVGYTPDLSTAVWVGDDNNKSMNRMYGSGAPLSIWHDFMVNALASTPRTGFSNPGVAVPPEPEIKQDDKDKDK
;
A
#
# COMPACT_ATOMS: atom_id res chain seq x y z
N MET A 1 47.55 55.96 -13.10
CA MET A 1 46.91 55.68 -11.80
C MET A 1 45.40 56.11 -11.78
N PHE A 2 45.04 57.31 -12.12
CA PHE A 2 43.62 57.79 -12.13
C PHE A 2 42.65 57.01 -13.05
N LYS A 3 43.09 56.56 -14.24
CA LYS A 3 42.24 55.78 -15.17
C LYS A 3 41.93 54.39 -14.67
N VAL A 4 42.88 53.71 -14.00
CA VAL A 4 42.71 52.36 -13.42
C VAL A 4 41.77 52.41 -12.20
N LEU A 5 41.94 53.40 -11.33
CA LEU A 5 41.06 53.61 -10.17
C LEU A 5 39.61 53.88 -10.61
N LYS A 6 39.40 54.68 -11.67
CA LYS A 6 38.08 54.93 -12.23
C LYS A 6 37.42 53.67 -12.83
N PHE A 7 38.22 52.80 -13.45
CA PHE A 7 37.71 51.53 -13.98
C PHE A 7 37.33 50.56 -12.87
N ILE A 8 38.10 50.47 -11.78
CA ILE A 8 37.81 49.65 -10.61
C ILE A 8 36.51 50.13 -9.93
N VAL A 9 36.34 51.45 -9.74
CA VAL A 9 35.14 52.01 -9.14
C VAL A 9 33.91 51.72 -9.98
N ILE A 10 34.01 51.91 -11.32
CA ILE A 10 32.87 51.59 -12.22
C ILE A 10 32.54 50.09 -12.17
N SER A 11 33.53 49.19 -12.17
CA SER A 11 33.30 47.75 -12.06
C SER A 11 32.62 47.35 -10.76
N VAL A 12 33.04 47.93 -9.63
CA VAL A 12 32.42 47.70 -8.31
C VAL A 12 30.97 48.22 -8.31
N VAL A 13 30.72 49.40 -8.84
CA VAL A 13 29.36 49.95 -8.95
C VAL A 13 28.46 49.11 -9.84
N CYS A 14 28.97 48.63 -11.00
CA CYS A 14 28.24 47.71 -11.87
C CYS A 14 27.93 46.36 -11.18
N LEU A 15 28.87 45.82 -10.41
CA LEU A 15 28.64 44.59 -9.60
C LEU A 15 27.59 44.80 -8.50
N ILE A 16 27.60 45.97 -7.86
CA ILE A 16 26.57 46.34 -6.86
C ILE A 16 25.20 46.52 -7.50
N ILE A 17 25.12 47.20 -8.63
CA ILE A 17 23.85 47.39 -9.39
C ILE A 17 23.35 46.05 -9.93
N MET A 18 24.23 45.19 -10.46
CA MET A 18 23.87 43.84 -10.90
C MET A 18 23.41 42.97 -9.75
N GLY A 19 24.08 43.02 -8.59
CA GLY A 19 23.67 42.35 -7.35
C GLY A 19 22.34 42.87 -6.84
N ALA A 20 22.11 44.20 -6.85
CA ALA A 20 20.85 44.80 -6.46
C ALA A 20 19.71 44.47 -7.44
N SER A 21 19.97 44.42 -8.75
CA SER A 21 18.99 44.04 -9.78
C SER A 21 18.61 42.55 -9.69
N VAL A 22 19.59 41.69 -9.41
CA VAL A 22 19.35 40.27 -9.13
C VAL A 22 18.53 40.10 -7.84
N LEU A 23 18.88 40.81 -6.78
CA LEU A 23 18.12 40.81 -5.52
C LEU A 23 16.69 41.37 -5.68
N TYR A 24 16.51 42.43 -6.48
CA TYR A 24 15.20 42.99 -6.75
C TYR A 24 14.36 42.09 -7.66
N GLY A 25 14.94 41.50 -8.70
CA GLY A 25 14.30 40.47 -9.53
C GLY A 25 13.94 39.22 -8.73
N PHE A 26 14.81 38.80 -7.81
CA PHE A 26 14.51 37.73 -6.86
C PHE A 26 13.38 38.10 -5.90
N SER A 27 13.38 39.32 -5.34
CA SER A 27 12.34 39.73 -4.40
C SER A 27 10.96 39.84 -5.06
N SER A 28 10.88 40.25 -6.34
CA SER A 28 9.60 40.30 -7.08
C SER A 28 9.09 38.91 -7.50
N LEU A 29 9.98 37.96 -7.79
CA LEU A 29 9.65 36.55 -8.06
C LEU A 29 9.24 35.77 -6.81
N PHE A 30 9.67 36.24 -5.64
CA PHE A 30 9.44 35.60 -4.33
C PHE A 30 8.66 36.50 -3.36
N ALA A 31 7.93 37.51 -3.87
CA ALA A 31 7.02 38.29 -3.04
C ALA A 31 6.12 37.32 -2.24
N PRO A 32 6.06 37.47 -0.90
CA PRO A 32 5.18 36.64 -0.11
C PRO A 32 3.74 36.84 -0.61
N PRO A 33 2.93 35.77 -0.69
CA PRO A 33 1.52 35.92 -1.00
C PRO A 33 0.90 36.86 0.05
N ASN A 34 -0.11 37.65 -0.38
CA ASN A 34 -0.82 38.57 0.52
C ASN A 34 -1.39 37.74 1.68
N MET A 35 -0.78 37.85 2.86
CA MET A 35 -1.11 37.01 4.03
C MET A 35 -2.55 37.21 4.53
N ASP A 36 -3.22 38.25 4.05
CA ASP A 36 -4.60 38.59 4.40
C ASP A 36 -5.63 38.01 3.38
N GLU A 37 -5.18 37.46 2.26
CA GLU A 37 -6.04 36.90 1.20
C GLU A 37 -6.19 35.35 1.20
N THR A 38 -5.76 34.64 2.22
CA THR A 38 -5.89 33.19 2.30
C THR A 38 -7.30 32.70 2.65
N LEU A 39 -8.34 33.37 2.14
CA LEU A 39 -9.73 32.90 2.25
C LEU A 39 -10.31 32.54 0.88
N ILE A 40 -9.67 31.60 0.15
CA ILE A 40 -10.42 30.85 -0.84
C ILE A 40 -11.37 29.93 -0.04
N PRO A 41 -12.69 30.00 -0.26
CA PRO A 41 -13.63 29.13 0.45
C PRO A 41 -13.22 27.68 0.24
N ASP A 42 -13.06 26.92 1.32
CA ASP A 42 -12.77 25.50 1.26
C ASP A 42 -13.88 24.80 0.48
N ALA A 43 -13.50 24.03 -0.53
CA ALA A 43 -14.44 23.19 -1.27
C ALA A 43 -14.04 21.74 -1.14
N ALA A 44 -15.04 20.91 -0.85
CA ALA A 44 -14.87 19.48 -0.78
C ALA A 44 -14.45 18.92 -2.15
N SER A 45 -13.50 18.01 -2.15
CA SER A 45 -13.11 17.28 -3.36
C SER A 45 -14.09 16.16 -3.65
N GLN A 46 -14.28 15.86 -4.93
CA GLN A 46 -15.21 14.85 -5.41
C GLN A 46 -14.46 13.71 -6.10
N PHE A 47 -14.84 12.49 -5.76
CA PHE A 47 -14.35 11.27 -6.40
C PHE A 47 -15.35 10.80 -7.44
N TYR A 48 -14.83 10.42 -8.59
CA TYR A 48 -15.59 9.95 -9.73
C TYR A 48 -15.23 8.50 -10.04
N ASP A 49 -16.24 7.70 -10.41
CA ASP A 49 -16.05 6.34 -10.92
C ASP A 49 -15.44 6.33 -12.32
N ILE A 50 -15.24 5.14 -12.87
CA ILE A 50 -14.70 4.95 -14.22
C ILE A 50 -15.60 5.56 -15.32
N ASN A 51 -16.89 5.72 -15.05
CA ASN A 51 -17.87 6.29 -15.97
C ASN A 51 -18.00 7.81 -15.83
N GLY A 52 -17.29 8.43 -14.88
CA GLY A 52 -17.33 9.86 -14.60
C GLY A 52 -18.51 10.30 -13.72
N ASN A 53 -19.17 9.37 -13.04
CA ASN A 53 -20.21 9.70 -12.05
C ASN A 53 -19.58 10.00 -10.70
N ALA A 54 -20.08 11.02 -10.00
CA ALA A 54 -19.63 11.33 -8.65
C ALA A 54 -20.11 10.21 -7.68
N ILE A 55 -19.16 9.60 -6.95
CA ILE A 55 -19.43 8.46 -6.08
C ILE A 55 -19.10 8.71 -4.61
N TYR A 56 -18.26 9.70 -4.34
CA TYR A 56 -17.85 10.07 -2.99
C TYR A 56 -17.41 11.53 -2.96
N THR A 57 -17.71 12.22 -1.87
CA THR A 57 -17.28 13.60 -1.64
C THR A 57 -16.51 13.62 -0.33
N THR A 58 -15.32 14.23 -0.33
CA THR A 58 -14.61 14.47 0.93
C THR A 58 -15.50 15.32 1.82
N LEU A 59 -15.73 14.91 3.04
CA LEU A 59 -16.41 15.76 3.98
C LEU A 59 -15.52 16.98 4.24
N SER A 60 -15.98 18.14 3.80
CA SER A 60 -15.38 19.44 4.15
C SER A 60 -15.68 19.84 5.61
N GLU A 61 -16.16 18.91 6.43
CA GLU A 61 -16.23 19.15 7.86
C GLU A 61 -14.79 19.24 8.38
N GLU A 62 -14.23 20.45 8.24
CA GLU A 62 -13.11 20.88 9.04
C GLU A 62 -13.44 20.63 10.50
N ARG A 63 -12.94 19.55 11.02
CA ARG A 63 -12.79 19.41 12.47
C ARG A 63 -11.60 20.27 12.90
N ARG A 64 -11.64 21.58 12.58
CA ARG A 64 -10.73 22.55 13.16
C ARG A 64 -11.39 23.14 14.39
N VAL A 65 -10.86 22.77 15.53
CA VAL A 65 -11.16 23.46 16.79
C VAL A 65 -9.88 24.22 17.16
N PRO A 66 -9.76 25.51 16.76
CA PRO A 66 -8.56 26.27 17.09
C PRO A 66 -8.47 26.45 18.60
N VAL A 67 -7.27 26.27 19.13
CA VAL A 67 -6.95 26.45 20.53
C VAL A 67 -5.83 27.47 20.68
N THR A 68 -5.91 28.27 21.73
CA THR A 68 -4.86 29.24 22.10
C THR A 68 -3.70 28.52 22.81
N ILE A 69 -2.50 29.09 22.75
CA ILE A 69 -1.29 28.45 23.28
C ILE A 69 -1.34 28.15 24.78
N ASP A 70 -2.07 28.95 25.54
CA ASP A 70 -2.31 28.79 26.98
C ASP A 70 -3.12 27.55 27.31
N LYS A 71 -3.96 27.08 26.39
CA LYS A 71 -4.73 25.82 26.52
C LYS A 71 -3.93 24.57 26.11
N ILE A 72 -2.81 24.75 25.45
CA ILE A 72 -1.94 23.63 25.07
C ILE A 72 -0.88 23.42 26.15
N PRO A 73 -0.89 22.31 26.90
CA PRO A 73 0.08 22.06 27.96
C PRO A 73 1.53 22.15 27.47
N LYS A 74 2.43 22.62 28.33
CA LYS A 74 3.85 22.78 27.94
C LYS A 74 4.51 21.49 27.50
N HIS A 75 4.16 20.32 28.05
CA HIS A 75 4.69 19.05 27.62
C HIS A 75 4.22 18.67 26.20
N VAL A 76 2.98 19.05 25.82
CA VAL A 76 2.48 18.88 24.44
C VAL A 76 3.28 19.76 23.49
N GLN A 77 3.43 21.08 23.76
CA GLN A 77 4.24 21.98 22.95
C GLN A 77 5.67 21.44 22.78
N ARG A 78 6.29 20.99 23.87
CA ARG A 78 7.65 20.47 23.92
C ARG A 78 7.84 19.15 23.15
N ALA A 79 6.81 18.30 23.07
CA ALA A 79 6.86 17.09 22.27
C ALA A 79 7.09 17.39 20.77
N PHE A 80 6.35 18.37 20.22
CA PHE A 80 6.53 18.80 18.83
C PHE A 80 7.88 19.51 18.63
N ILE A 81 8.25 20.40 19.54
CA ILE A 81 9.54 21.10 19.47
C ILE A 81 10.71 20.10 19.53
N ALA A 82 10.63 19.10 20.39
CA ALA A 82 11.69 18.11 20.56
C ALA A 82 11.96 17.31 19.28
N ILE A 83 10.93 16.94 18.54
CA ILE A 83 11.06 16.06 17.38
C ILE A 83 11.22 16.82 16.07
N GLU A 84 10.56 17.96 15.92
CA GLU A 84 10.53 18.73 14.67
C GLU A 84 11.59 19.85 14.63
N ASP A 85 11.79 20.56 15.74
CA ASP A 85 12.64 21.75 15.77
C ASP A 85 13.14 22.07 17.18
N ASN A 86 14.09 21.32 17.68
CA ASN A 86 14.55 21.40 19.08
C ASN A 86 15.16 22.74 19.49
N ARG A 87 15.47 23.62 18.52
CA ARG A 87 15.99 24.96 18.73
C ARG A 87 15.03 26.05 18.26
N PHE A 88 13.74 25.73 18.18
CA PHE A 88 12.71 26.63 17.66
C PHE A 88 12.78 28.04 18.20
N TYR A 89 13.03 28.22 19.51
CA TYR A 89 13.14 29.53 20.17
C TYR A 89 14.51 30.22 19.96
N GLU A 90 15.49 29.58 19.32
CA GLU A 90 16.87 30.09 19.19
C GLU A 90 17.21 30.65 17.81
N HIS A 91 16.37 30.41 16.80
CA HIS A 91 16.61 30.85 15.43
C HIS A 91 15.46 31.67 14.84
N GLY A 92 15.71 32.44 13.78
CA GLY A 92 14.73 33.28 13.08
C GLY A 92 14.18 32.62 11.80
N GLY A 93 13.38 31.56 11.94
CA GLY A 93 12.70 30.87 10.85
C GLY A 93 13.52 29.79 10.12
N ILE A 94 14.85 29.96 10.03
CA ILE A 94 15.75 28.99 9.41
C ILE A 94 16.81 28.57 10.43
N ASP A 95 16.93 27.27 10.68
CA ASP A 95 18.02 26.72 11.47
C ASP A 95 19.21 26.30 10.59
N TYR A 96 20.12 27.22 10.32
CA TYR A 96 21.32 26.97 9.51
C TYR A 96 22.21 25.87 10.10
N ARG A 97 22.32 25.78 11.45
CA ARG A 97 23.14 24.76 12.12
C ARG A 97 22.47 23.37 12.01
N GLY A 98 21.14 23.30 12.18
CA GLY A 98 20.37 22.09 12.00
C GLY A 98 20.41 21.58 10.56
N THR A 99 20.27 22.49 9.58
CA THR A 99 20.36 22.17 8.14
C THR A 99 21.74 21.63 7.77
N ALA A 100 22.82 22.26 8.25
CA ALA A 100 24.19 21.78 8.00
C ALA A 100 24.42 20.39 8.63
N ARG A 101 23.97 20.16 9.85
CA ARG A 101 24.04 18.85 10.52
C ARG A 101 23.27 17.78 9.77
N ALA A 102 22.03 18.07 9.33
CA ALA A 102 21.20 17.14 8.56
C ALA A 102 21.88 16.76 7.23
N LEU A 103 22.50 17.72 6.54
CA LEU A 103 23.27 17.49 5.31
C LEU A 103 24.46 16.57 5.56
N LEU A 104 25.23 16.81 6.62
CA LEU A 104 26.38 15.97 6.99
C LEU A 104 25.94 14.55 7.38
N SER A 105 24.83 14.40 8.12
CA SER A 105 24.27 13.10 8.49
C SER A 105 23.83 12.31 7.24
N THR A 106 23.21 12.96 6.27
CA THR A 106 22.79 12.33 5.00
C THR A 106 24.02 11.87 4.19
N LEU A 107 25.09 12.68 4.15
CA LEU A 107 26.33 12.33 3.45
C LEU A 107 27.11 11.20 4.13
N SER A 108 26.95 11.03 5.44
CA SER A 108 27.61 9.96 6.22
C SER A 108 26.80 8.66 6.30
N GLY A 109 25.68 8.54 5.58
CA GLY A 109 24.87 7.31 5.51
C GLY A 109 24.05 7.00 6.78
N HIS A 110 23.91 7.97 7.69
CA HIS A 110 23.03 7.84 8.85
C HIS A 110 21.60 8.31 8.50
N GLU A 111 20.61 7.88 9.27
CA GLU A 111 19.20 8.23 9.04
C GLU A 111 19.00 9.73 8.79
N VAL A 112 18.24 10.05 7.74
CA VAL A 112 17.92 11.42 7.33
C VAL A 112 17.13 12.13 8.44
N GLN A 113 17.80 12.96 9.23
CA GLN A 113 17.12 13.89 10.14
C GLN A 113 16.53 15.03 9.34
N GLY A 114 15.26 15.38 9.59
CA GLY A 114 14.60 16.52 8.95
C GLY A 114 15.33 17.84 9.28
N GLY A 115 15.70 18.60 8.25
CA GLY A 115 16.37 19.90 8.41
C GLY A 115 15.43 21.10 8.28
N SER A 116 14.10 20.91 8.21
CA SER A 116 13.10 21.99 8.11
C SER A 116 12.62 22.39 9.48
N THR A 117 12.50 23.69 9.74
CA THR A 117 11.99 24.24 11.00
C THR A 117 10.47 24.20 11.07
N ILE A 118 9.89 24.36 12.27
CA ILE A 118 8.44 24.53 12.48
C ILE A 118 7.92 25.70 11.64
N THR A 119 8.61 26.82 11.60
CA THR A 119 8.23 28.00 10.81
C THR A 119 8.23 27.71 9.31
N GLN A 120 9.21 26.94 8.81
CA GLN A 120 9.24 26.50 7.42
C GLN A 120 8.12 25.52 7.09
N GLN A 121 7.77 24.61 8.00
CA GLN A 121 6.63 23.71 7.81
C GLN A 121 5.31 24.49 7.80
N LEU A 122 5.14 25.47 8.67
CA LEU A 122 4.00 26.38 8.65
C LEU A 122 3.92 27.15 7.33
N ALA A 123 5.03 27.74 6.87
CA ALA A 123 5.12 28.44 5.59
C ALA A 123 4.70 27.56 4.42
N LYS A 124 5.20 26.31 4.40
CA LYS A 124 4.84 25.30 3.39
C LYS A 124 3.35 24.99 3.42
N ASN A 125 2.80 24.68 4.59
CA ASN A 125 1.43 24.18 4.72
C ASN A 125 0.37 25.28 4.54
N ALA A 126 0.67 26.54 4.91
CA ALA A 126 -0.28 27.64 4.86
C ALA A 126 -0.25 28.43 3.52
N PHE A 127 0.91 28.48 2.84
CA PHE A 127 1.10 29.44 1.74
C PHE A 127 1.66 28.84 0.44
N LEU A 128 2.05 27.56 0.40
CA LEU A 128 2.70 26.97 -0.76
C LEU A 128 2.01 25.68 -1.23
N THR A 129 2.13 25.38 -2.52
CA THR A 129 1.70 24.11 -3.09
C THR A 129 2.67 22.97 -2.73
N GLN A 130 2.20 21.73 -2.77
CA GLN A 130 3.00 20.54 -2.39
C GLN A 130 4.03 20.12 -3.46
N GLU A 131 4.18 20.90 -4.52
CA GLU A 131 5.13 20.63 -5.61
C GLU A 131 6.57 20.53 -5.07
N ARG A 132 7.27 19.44 -5.34
CA ARG A 132 8.65 19.22 -4.89
C ARG A 132 9.61 19.92 -5.83
N SER A 133 9.95 21.18 -5.58
CA SER A 133 10.92 21.93 -6.35
C SER A 133 11.89 22.71 -5.47
N ILE A 134 13.10 22.97 -5.99
CA ILE A 134 14.08 23.84 -5.31
C ILE A 134 13.50 25.26 -5.14
N ILE A 135 12.76 25.74 -6.12
CA ILE A 135 12.12 27.04 -6.11
C ILE A 135 11.12 27.14 -4.92
N ARG A 136 10.31 26.10 -4.73
CA ARG A 136 9.41 26.04 -3.58
C ARG A 136 10.17 26.08 -2.24
N LYS A 137 11.31 25.38 -2.13
CA LYS A 137 12.11 25.38 -0.89
C LYS A 137 12.72 26.75 -0.59
N ILE A 138 13.07 27.50 -1.64
CA ILE A 138 13.51 28.89 -1.50
C ILE A 138 12.36 29.79 -1.04
N LYS A 139 11.17 29.68 -1.66
CA LYS A 139 9.96 30.41 -1.24
C LYS A 139 9.60 30.14 0.21
N GLU A 140 9.63 28.87 0.63
CA GLU A 140 9.42 28.42 2.01
C GLU A 140 10.34 29.17 2.99
N ALA A 141 11.63 29.27 2.66
CA ALA A 141 12.60 29.97 3.51
C ALA A 141 12.30 31.50 3.61
N PHE A 142 11.90 32.13 2.51
CA PHE A 142 11.51 33.55 2.50
C PHE A 142 10.25 33.81 3.33
N ILE A 143 9.20 33.01 3.13
CA ILE A 143 7.95 33.12 3.88
C ILE A 143 8.20 32.83 5.37
N ALA A 144 9.01 31.82 5.70
CA ALA A 144 9.35 31.53 7.09
C ALA A 144 10.04 32.72 7.77
N LYS A 145 10.94 33.42 7.07
CA LYS A 145 11.59 34.62 7.60
C LYS A 145 10.57 35.77 7.81
N GLU A 146 9.64 35.95 6.89
CA GLU A 146 8.60 36.98 7.00
C GLU A 146 7.63 36.67 8.16
N LEU A 147 7.26 35.40 8.36
CA LEU A 147 6.46 34.99 9.52
C LEU A 147 7.14 35.34 10.84
N GLU A 148 8.45 35.13 10.97
CA GLU A 148 9.22 35.48 12.18
C GLU A 148 9.38 36.98 12.39
N HIS A 149 9.25 37.79 11.34
CA HIS A 149 9.19 39.25 11.47
C HIS A 149 7.82 39.73 11.92
N LYS A 150 6.74 39.05 11.51
CA LYS A 150 5.35 39.50 11.76
C LYS A 150 4.78 38.93 13.06
N TYR A 151 5.20 37.74 13.49
CA TYR A 151 4.63 37.00 14.60
C TYR A 151 5.68 36.56 15.62
N THR A 152 5.26 36.46 16.88
CA THR A 152 6.07 35.87 17.96
C THR A 152 6.21 34.37 17.80
N LYS A 153 7.19 33.76 18.44
CA LYS A 153 7.38 32.33 18.47
C LYS A 153 6.15 31.56 18.96
N ASP A 154 5.49 32.03 19.99
CA ASP A 154 4.29 31.42 20.55
C ASP A 154 3.10 31.51 19.58
N GLU A 155 2.97 32.60 18.84
CA GLU A 155 1.95 32.74 17.78
C GLU A 155 2.26 31.78 16.61
N ILE A 156 3.51 31.69 16.17
CA ILE A 156 3.93 30.75 15.11
C ILE A 156 3.67 29.30 15.53
N LEU A 157 4.02 28.94 16.77
CA LEU A 157 3.76 27.59 17.29
C LEU A 157 2.25 27.31 17.38
N THR A 158 1.46 28.31 17.80
CA THR A 158 -0.01 28.21 17.85
C THR A 158 -0.60 27.96 16.47
N MET A 159 -0.18 28.75 15.47
CA MET A 159 -0.62 28.57 14.08
C MET A 159 -0.22 27.20 13.55
N TYR A 160 1.01 26.77 13.81
CA TYR A 160 1.51 25.45 13.40
C TYR A 160 0.66 24.32 13.99
N LEU A 161 0.46 24.31 15.33
CA LEU A 161 -0.29 23.27 16.02
C LEU A 161 -1.77 23.25 15.65
N ASN A 162 -2.35 24.38 15.22
CA ASN A 162 -3.74 24.45 14.76
C ASN A 162 -3.91 24.09 13.27
N GLN A 163 -2.84 24.05 12.47
CA GLN A 163 -2.93 23.79 11.03
C GLN A 163 -2.42 22.43 10.58
N ILE A 164 -1.49 21.84 11.33
CA ILE A 164 -0.82 20.60 10.93
C ILE A 164 -1.81 19.44 10.81
N TYR A 165 -1.59 18.61 9.79
CA TYR A 165 -2.41 17.44 9.50
C TYR A 165 -1.94 16.21 10.26
N PHE A 166 -2.87 15.56 10.97
CA PHE A 166 -2.62 14.37 11.78
C PHE A 166 -3.17 13.08 11.17
N GLY A 167 -3.57 13.08 9.91
CA GLY A 167 -4.25 11.94 9.30
C GLY A 167 -5.75 11.93 9.57
N GLN A 168 -6.48 11.07 8.83
CA GLN A 168 -7.91 10.81 9.03
C GLN A 168 -8.81 12.06 9.03
N GLY A 169 -8.43 13.11 8.30
CA GLY A 169 -9.17 14.39 8.26
C GLY A 169 -9.00 15.26 9.51
N ALA A 170 -8.13 14.88 10.47
CA ALA A 170 -7.86 15.68 11.67
C ALA A 170 -6.81 16.75 11.38
N TYR A 171 -7.24 18.00 11.33
CA TYR A 171 -6.40 19.18 11.24
C TYR A 171 -6.34 19.89 12.60
N GLY A 172 -5.14 20.21 13.06
CA GLY A 172 -4.90 20.84 14.35
C GLY A 172 -4.89 19.88 15.53
N ILE A 173 -4.18 20.30 16.56
CA ILE A 173 -3.88 19.47 17.74
C ILE A 173 -5.11 19.09 18.56
N GLU A 174 -6.10 19.98 18.68
CA GLU A 174 -7.34 19.71 19.40
C GLU A 174 -8.16 18.65 18.70
N SER A 175 -8.33 18.78 17.37
CA SER A 175 -9.05 17.80 16.55
C SER A 175 -8.36 16.45 16.59
N ALA A 176 -7.03 16.41 16.54
CA ALA A 176 -6.25 15.19 16.66
C ALA A 176 -6.40 14.56 18.05
N SER A 177 -6.36 15.36 19.11
CA SER A 177 -6.57 14.90 20.49
C SER A 177 -7.94 14.25 20.67
N MET A 178 -8.98 14.89 20.19
CA MET A 178 -10.34 14.35 20.19
C MET A 178 -10.45 13.09 19.31
N TYR A 179 -9.82 13.10 18.14
CA TYR A 179 -9.85 11.96 17.24
C TYR A 179 -9.16 10.75 17.86
N TYR A 180 -7.91 10.86 18.27
CA TYR A 180 -7.12 9.70 18.70
C TYR A 180 -7.43 9.25 20.13
N PHE A 181 -7.78 10.18 21.04
CA PHE A 181 -7.90 9.89 22.48
C PHE A 181 -9.26 10.24 23.07
N ASN A 182 -10.15 10.89 22.33
CA ASN A 182 -11.42 11.45 22.84
C ASN A 182 -11.21 12.34 24.08
N LYS A 183 -10.13 13.12 24.06
CA LYS A 183 -9.73 14.08 25.11
C LYS A 183 -9.47 15.44 24.52
N HIS A 184 -9.79 16.50 25.25
CA HIS A 184 -9.29 17.84 24.92
C HIS A 184 -7.77 17.90 25.08
N VAL A 185 -7.08 18.69 24.24
CA VAL A 185 -5.61 18.82 24.23
C VAL A 185 -5.02 19.15 25.60
N GLN A 186 -5.74 19.94 26.41
CA GLN A 186 -5.36 20.30 27.78
C GLN A 186 -5.25 19.10 28.76
N ASN A 187 -5.85 17.97 28.42
CA ASN A 187 -5.93 16.76 29.25
C ASN A 187 -5.01 15.64 28.74
N LEU A 188 -4.21 15.90 27.70
CA LEU A 188 -3.24 14.92 27.20
C LEU A 188 -2.10 14.75 28.19
N ASP A 189 -1.68 13.52 28.40
CA ASP A 189 -0.43 13.18 29.12
C ASP A 189 0.80 13.19 28.18
N ILE A 190 1.97 12.84 28.73
CA ILE A 190 3.23 12.85 27.98
C ILE A 190 3.24 11.78 26.88
N ALA A 191 2.70 10.60 27.16
CA ALA A 191 2.70 9.48 26.21
C ALA A 191 1.75 9.76 25.03
N GLU A 192 0.59 10.34 25.29
CA GLU A 192 -0.38 10.76 24.30
C GLU A 192 0.15 11.93 23.45
N ALA A 193 0.76 12.94 24.09
CA ALA A 193 1.39 14.08 23.42
C ALA A 193 2.52 13.62 22.48
N ALA A 194 3.38 12.72 22.94
CA ALA A 194 4.45 12.15 22.12
C ALA A 194 3.92 11.33 20.94
N THR A 195 2.79 10.63 21.12
CA THR A 195 2.11 9.91 20.03
C THR A 195 1.62 10.88 18.97
N LEU A 196 0.93 11.96 19.35
CA LEU A 196 0.48 12.96 18.38
C LEU A 196 1.67 13.64 17.69
N ALA A 197 2.74 13.97 18.40
CA ALA A 197 3.93 14.57 17.79
C ALA A 197 4.67 13.62 16.82
N ALA A 198 4.46 12.31 16.92
CA ALA A 198 5.02 11.32 16.01
C ALA A 198 4.34 11.30 14.64
N ILE A 199 3.05 11.62 14.55
CA ILE A 199 2.19 11.44 13.37
C ILE A 199 2.55 12.35 12.18
N PRO A 200 2.81 13.66 12.34
CA PRO A 200 2.91 14.59 11.21
C PRO A 200 4.02 14.31 10.20
N LYS A 201 5.07 13.60 10.58
CA LYS A 201 6.14 13.19 9.66
C LYS A 201 5.63 12.32 8.51
N SER A 202 4.71 11.41 8.81
CA SER A 202 4.02 10.56 7.83
C SER A 202 2.71 10.07 8.44
N PRO A 203 1.61 10.84 8.30
CA PRO A 203 0.37 10.62 9.03
C PRO A 203 -0.25 9.23 8.87
N ASN A 204 0.00 8.58 7.72
CA ASN A 204 -0.52 7.25 7.46
C ASN A 204 0.39 6.16 8.04
N TYR A 205 1.72 6.33 7.83
CA TYR A 205 2.69 5.34 8.29
C TYR A 205 2.80 5.29 9.82
N PHE A 206 2.64 6.43 10.51
CA PHE A 206 2.69 6.51 11.97
C PHE A 206 1.32 6.56 12.63
N ASN A 207 0.25 6.22 11.90
CA ASN A 207 -1.08 6.10 12.45
C ASN A 207 -1.17 4.91 13.42
N PRO A 208 -1.52 5.15 14.71
CA PRO A 208 -1.56 4.09 15.71
C PRO A 208 -2.66 3.05 15.49
N PHE A 209 -3.70 3.37 14.71
CA PHE A 209 -4.75 2.43 14.33
C PHE A 209 -4.33 1.49 13.19
N GLU A 210 -3.48 1.98 12.28
CA GLU A 210 -3.06 1.25 11.09
C GLU A 210 -1.73 0.52 11.30
N ASN A 211 -0.75 1.21 11.92
CA ASN A 211 0.59 0.70 12.15
C ASN A 211 1.03 0.89 13.62
N PRO A 212 0.41 0.18 14.57
CA PRO A 212 0.62 0.41 16.01
C PRO A 212 2.08 0.23 16.45
N GLN A 213 2.82 -0.69 15.82
CA GLN A 213 4.23 -0.93 16.16
C GLN A 213 5.13 0.23 15.72
N GLU A 214 4.97 0.73 14.50
CA GLU A 214 5.76 1.85 13.98
C GLU A 214 5.39 3.17 14.67
N SER A 215 4.10 3.35 14.98
CA SER A 215 3.63 4.46 15.82
C SER A 215 4.29 4.44 17.20
N LYS A 216 4.34 3.26 17.85
CA LYS A 216 4.98 3.11 19.18
C LYS A 216 6.48 3.40 19.12
N LYS A 217 7.21 2.84 18.17
CA LYS A 217 8.66 3.11 18.00
C LYS A 217 8.94 4.61 17.84
N ARG A 218 8.09 5.30 17.04
CA ARG A 218 8.28 6.73 16.84
C ARG A 218 7.87 7.56 18.04
N GLN A 219 6.82 7.18 18.78
CA GLN A 219 6.46 7.78 20.07
C GLN A 219 7.65 7.71 21.04
N GLU A 220 8.29 6.55 21.16
CA GLU A 220 9.46 6.36 22.02
C GLU A 220 10.62 7.26 21.61
N LEU A 221 10.84 7.42 20.29
CA LEU A 221 11.83 8.38 19.79
C LEU A 221 11.50 9.82 20.20
N VAL A 222 10.23 10.24 20.13
CA VAL A 222 9.81 11.58 20.58
C VAL A 222 10.12 11.75 22.07
N ILE A 223 9.76 10.77 22.90
CA ILE A 223 10.04 10.79 24.34
C ILE A 223 11.53 10.88 24.61
N ASP A 224 12.37 10.11 23.88
CA ASP A 224 13.82 10.17 23.99
C ASP A 224 14.38 11.56 23.66
N GLN A 225 13.84 12.21 22.62
CA GLN A 225 14.23 13.58 22.30
C GLN A 225 13.78 14.57 23.39
N MET A 226 12.57 14.41 23.97
CA MET A 226 12.12 15.24 25.10
C MET A 226 13.06 15.10 26.32
N VAL A 227 13.48 13.91 26.66
CA VAL A 227 14.46 13.66 27.73
C VAL A 227 15.81 14.27 27.39
N LYS A 228 16.31 14.01 26.18
CA LYS A 228 17.61 14.50 25.70
C LYS A 228 17.75 16.00 25.74
N TYR A 229 16.67 16.73 25.45
CA TYR A 229 16.68 18.19 25.47
C TYR A 229 16.22 18.79 26.81
N GLY A 230 16.04 17.96 27.85
CA GLY A 230 15.68 18.40 29.19
C GLY A 230 14.25 18.94 29.32
N PHE A 231 13.34 18.55 28.41
CA PHE A 231 11.94 18.96 28.45
C PHE A 231 11.12 18.15 29.44
N ILE A 232 11.54 16.92 29.73
CA ILE A 232 11.01 16.04 30.78
C ILE A 232 12.17 15.33 31.47
N SER A 233 11.93 14.79 32.69
CA SER A 233 12.90 13.97 33.39
C SER A 233 13.05 12.58 32.75
N ALA A 234 14.18 11.89 32.98
CA ALA A 234 14.35 10.52 32.54
C ALA A 234 13.33 9.57 33.19
N ALA A 235 12.89 9.83 34.43
CA ALA A 235 11.88 9.05 35.13
C ALA A 235 10.51 9.20 34.45
N ASP A 236 10.10 10.44 34.12
CA ASP A 236 8.85 10.68 33.39
C ASP A 236 8.87 10.06 32.00
N GLY A 237 10.02 10.14 31.30
CA GLY A 237 10.21 9.51 29.99
C GLY A 237 10.04 7.98 30.03
N ASN A 238 10.63 7.33 31.03
CA ASN A 238 10.49 5.89 31.20
C ASN A 238 9.03 5.49 31.56
N ALA A 239 8.36 6.27 32.42
CA ALA A 239 6.96 6.06 32.75
C ALA A 239 6.06 6.20 31.49
N ALA A 240 6.26 7.25 30.70
CA ALA A 240 5.50 7.48 29.46
C ALA A 240 5.73 6.39 28.41
N LYS A 241 6.95 5.85 28.29
CA LYS A 241 7.21 4.71 27.39
C LYS A 241 6.52 3.43 27.83
N ALA A 242 6.43 3.18 29.13
CA ALA A 242 5.80 1.99 29.70
C ALA A 242 4.26 2.08 29.70
N GLU A 243 3.72 3.26 29.49
CA GLU A 243 2.29 3.51 29.52
C GLU A 243 1.55 2.79 28.39
N LYS A 244 0.42 2.14 28.76
CA LYS A 244 -0.50 1.53 27.81
C LYS A 244 -1.52 2.56 27.35
N LEU A 245 -1.34 3.09 26.15
CA LEU A 245 -2.27 4.04 25.56
C LEU A 245 -3.65 3.46 25.35
N VAL A 246 -4.67 4.26 25.63
CA VAL A 246 -6.08 3.95 25.37
C VAL A 246 -6.58 4.85 24.25
N PHE A 247 -6.67 4.30 23.04
CA PHE A 247 -7.18 5.03 21.89
C PHE A 247 -8.71 5.08 21.88
N SER A 248 -9.25 6.17 21.31
CA SER A 248 -10.68 6.36 21.12
C SER A 248 -11.29 5.22 20.26
N THR A 249 -12.41 4.68 20.73
CA THR A 249 -13.20 3.69 19.98
C THR A 249 -14.45 4.31 19.36
N THR A 250 -14.64 5.63 19.50
CA THR A 250 -15.85 6.34 19.05
C THR A 250 -15.87 6.63 17.55
N HIS A 251 -14.80 6.23 16.83
CA HIS A 251 -14.84 6.29 15.37
C HIS A 251 -15.88 5.27 14.90
N LYS A 252 -17.01 5.76 14.40
CA LYS A 252 -17.88 4.94 13.57
C LYS A 252 -16.99 4.38 12.48
N THR A 253 -16.61 3.11 12.59
CA THR A 253 -16.13 2.34 11.48
C THR A 253 -17.17 2.56 10.39
N ASN A 254 -16.78 3.20 9.32
CA ASN A 254 -17.64 3.28 8.14
C ASN A 254 -17.86 1.83 7.74
N SER A 255 -19.05 1.32 8.01
CA SER A 255 -19.47 -0.03 7.60
C SER A 255 -19.62 -0.15 6.08
N ASP A 256 -19.18 0.87 5.35
CA ASP A 256 -19.19 0.90 3.89
C ASP A 256 -17.96 0.16 3.35
N PRO A 257 -18.13 -1.02 2.73
CA PRO A 257 -17.01 -1.78 2.15
C PRO A 257 -16.22 -1.02 1.10
N ARG A 258 -16.78 0.03 0.49
CA ARG A 258 -16.07 0.93 -0.45
C ARG A 258 -15.03 1.79 0.22
N SER A 259 -15.09 1.95 1.55
CA SER A 259 -14.16 2.80 2.29
C SER A 259 -12.70 2.40 2.07
N TYR A 260 -12.39 1.11 1.92
CA TYR A 260 -11.02 0.63 1.67
C TYR A 260 -10.44 1.15 0.35
N PHE A 261 -11.25 1.19 -0.71
CA PHE A 261 -10.82 1.75 -1.98
C PHE A 261 -10.63 3.27 -1.87
N PHE A 262 -11.56 3.97 -1.26
CA PHE A 262 -11.46 5.43 -1.09
C PHE A 262 -10.31 5.82 -0.15
N ASP A 263 -10.09 5.09 0.93
CA ASP A 263 -8.96 5.33 1.82
C ASP A 263 -7.62 5.17 1.07
N MET A 264 -7.47 4.13 0.26
CA MET A 264 -6.29 3.92 -0.59
C MET A 264 -6.09 5.08 -1.60
N ILE A 265 -7.15 5.53 -2.29
CA ILE A 265 -7.07 6.65 -3.23
C ILE A 265 -6.76 7.96 -2.49
N THR A 266 -7.40 8.20 -1.36
CA THR A 266 -7.15 9.38 -0.51
C THR A 266 -5.67 9.48 -0.15
N GLN A 267 -5.05 8.37 0.24
CA GLN A 267 -3.62 8.31 0.51
C GLN A 267 -2.78 8.68 -0.71
N LYS A 268 -3.12 8.11 -1.86
CA LYS A 268 -2.42 8.40 -3.12
C LYS A 268 -2.57 9.86 -3.53
N VAL A 269 -3.75 10.45 -3.39
CA VAL A 269 -3.98 11.88 -3.68
C VAL A 269 -3.16 12.75 -2.73
N ILE A 270 -3.10 12.42 -1.43
CA ILE A 270 -2.28 13.16 -0.45
C ILE A 270 -0.78 13.08 -0.81
N GLU A 271 -0.31 11.93 -1.28
CA GLU A 271 1.08 11.75 -1.73
C GLU A 271 1.41 12.64 -2.95
N GLU A 272 0.46 12.78 -3.89
CA GLU A 272 0.67 13.52 -5.14
C GLU A 272 0.49 15.04 -4.98
N VAL A 273 -0.56 15.47 -4.30
CA VAL A 273 -0.94 16.89 -4.26
C VAL A 273 -1.06 17.49 -2.85
N GLY A 274 -0.96 16.65 -1.82
CA GLY A 274 -1.04 17.06 -0.42
C GLY A 274 -2.45 17.07 0.16
N ALA A 275 -2.52 17.02 1.49
CA ALA A 275 -3.77 16.92 2.22
C ALA A 275 -4.63 18.19 2.08
N ASP A 276 -4.01 19.37 2.12
CA ASP A 276 -4.75 20.64 1.96
C ASP A 276 -5.44 20.73 0.62
N ALA A 277 -4.77 20.35 -0.48
CA ALA A 277 -5.39 20.31 -1.80
C ALA A 277 -6.58 19.35 -1.85
N LEU A 278 -6.45 18.17 -1.23
CA LEU A 278 -7.54 17.19 -1.18
C LEU A 278 -8.76 17.69 -0.41
N TYR A 279 -8.57 18.24 0.79
CA TYR A 279 -9.70 18.55 1.67
C TYR A 279 -10.29 19.95 1.46
N LYS A 280 -9.50 20.88 0.88
CA LYS A 280 -9.90 22.29 0.68
C LYS A 280 -9.87 22.74 -0.78
N GLY A 281 -9.11 22.04 -1.61
CA GLY A 281 -8.85 22.43 -3.00
C GLY A 281 -10.03 22.22 -3.95
N GLY A 282 -11.08 21.49 -3.57
CA GLY A 282 -12.21 21.20 -4.44
C GLY A 282 -11.81 20.40 -5.68
N LEU A 283 -10.94 19.42 -5.50
CA LEU A 283 -10.40 18.60 -6.58
C LEU A 283 -11.48 17.69 -7.20
N LYS A 284 -11.34 17.40 -8.48
CA LYS A 284 -12.02 16.31 -9.18
C LYS A 284 -11.05 15.14 -9.31
N ILE A 285 -11.36 14.03 -8.64
CA ILE A 285 -10.50 12.86 -8.50
C ILE A 285 -11.14 11.70 -9.25
N TYR A 286 -10.60 11.36 -10.40
CA TYR A 286 -11.10 10.28 -11.26
C TYR A 286 -10.43 8.97 -10.89
N THR A 287 -11.23 7.93 -10.67
CA THR A 287 -10.77 6.61 -10.25
C THR A 287 -11.13 5.54 -11.26
N THR A 288 -10.57 4.34 -11.08
CA THR A 288 -10.89 3.17 -11.90
C THR A 288 -12.05 2.35 -11.36
N LEU A 289 -12.66 2.74 -10.23
CA LEU A 289 -13.74 1.98 -9.59
C LEU A 289 -14.91 1.81 -10.54
N ASP A 290 -15.31 0.57 -10.72
CA ASP A 290 -16.54 0.20 -11.44
C ASP A 290 -17.65 -0.06 -10.41
N PRO A 291 -18.68 0.77 -10.34
CA PRO A 291 -19.69 0.66 -9.28
C PRO A 291 -20.50 -0.63 -9.35
N ASP A 292 -20.70 -1.19 -10.53
CA ASP A 292 -21.45 -2.46 -10.68
C ASP A 292 -20.59 -3.64 -10.22
N MET A 293 -19.30 -3.66 -10.58
CA MET A 293 -18.36 -4.65 -10.09
C MET A 293 -18.12 -4.53 -8.58
N GLN A 294 -18.01 -3.31 -8.05
CA GLN A 294 -17.90 -3.09 -6.61
C GLN A 294 -19.13 -3.62 -5.88
N LYS A 295 -20.33 -3.37 -6.41
CA LYS A 295 -21.57 -3.89 -5.84
C LYS A 295 -21.64 -5.41 -5.88
N ALA A 296 -21.17 -6.02 -6.97
CA ALA A 296 -21.07 -7.48 -7.07
C ALA A 296 -20.10 -8.04 -6.00
N ALA A 297 -18.95 -7.36 -5.74
CA ALA A 297 -18.01 -7.75 -4.69
C ALA A 297 -18.62 -7.67 -3.28
N GLU A 298 -19.35 -6.60 -2.99
CA GLU A 298 -20.08 -6.42 -1.72
C GLU A 298 -21.13 -7.52 -1.51
N ASN A 299 -21.89 -7.84 -2.55
CA ASN A 299 -22.91 -8.89 -2.49
C ASN A 299 -22.28 -10.28 -2.28
N ALA A 300 -21.10 -10.54 -2.85
CA ALA A 300 -20.39 -11.80 -2.69
C ALA A 300 -19.87 -12.03 -1.26
N MET A 301 -19.75 -10.98 -0.44
CA MET A 301 -19.37 -11.10 0.97
C MET A 301 -20.33 -11.96 1.80
N LYS A 302 -21.56 -12.21 1.34
CA LYS A 302 -22.53 -13.11 2.01
C LYS A 302 -22.00 -14.54 2.20
N HIS A 303 -21.02 -14.96 1.38
CA HIS A 303 -20.40 -16.28 1.47
C HIS A 303 -19.28 -16.35 2.53
N LEU A 304 -18.93 -15.21 3.17
CA LEU A 304 -17.92 -15.15 4.21
C LEU A 304 -18.49 -15.60 5.56
N PRO A 305 -18.07 -16.74 6.13
CA PRO A 305 -18.55 -17.20 7.43
C PRO A 305 -18.05 -16.29 8.57
N GLY A 306 -18.77 -16.28 9.69
CA GLY A 306 -18.30 -15.66 10.93
C GLY A 306 -18.14 -16.76 11.99
N TYR A 307 -16.94 -16.90 12.56
CA TYR A 307 -16.65 -17.94 13.53
C TYR A 307 -16.63 -17.42 14.97
N TYR A 308 -16.01 -16.25 15.17
CA TYR A 308 -15.91 -15.62 16.49
C TYR A 308 -15.62 -14.12 16.35
N THR A 309 -15.82 -13.40 17.43
CA THR A 309 -15.41 -12.00 17.56
C THR A 309 -14.12 -11.94 18.38
N ASP A 310 -13.09 -11.28 17.89
CA ASP A 310 -11.80 -11.18 18.54
C ASP A 310 -11.74 -10.07 19.62
N GLY A 311 -10.57 -9.92 20.26
CA GLY A 311 -10.34 -8.90 21.28
C GLY A 311 -10.43 -7.46 20.79
N LYS A 312 -10.35 -7.23 19.46
CA LYS A 312 -10.56 -5.93 18.81
C LYS A 312 -12.02 -5.72 18.38
N LYS A 313 -12.92 -6.62 18.74
CA LYS A 313 -14.33 -6.65 18.33
C LYS A 313 -14.54 -6.87 16.83
N LEU A 314 -13.57 -7.47 16.14
CA LEU A 314 -13.69 -7.83 14.74
C LEU A 314 -14.21 -9.26 14.59
N THR A 315 -15.14 -9.47 13.69
CA THR A 315 -15.64 -10.81 13.33
C THR A 315 -14.60 -11.53 12.48
N GLN A 316 -14.13 -12.68 12.93
CA GLN A 316 -13.18 -13.51 12.18
C GLN A 316 -13.89 -14.71 11.52
N PRO A 317 -13.42 -15.18 10.36
CA PRO A 317 -12.29 -14.66 9.58
C PRO A 317 -12.62 -13.35 8.86
N GLN A 318 -11.57 -12.67 8.42
CA GLN A 318 -11.62 -11.53 7.51
C GLN A 318 -11.49 -11.99 6.05
N MET A 319 -11.63 -11.05 5.12
CA MET A 319 -11.42 -11.31 3.70
C MET A 319 -10.80 -10.14 2.98
N ALA A 320 -10.27 -10.40 1.80
CA ALA A 320 -10.02 -9.39 0.80
C ALA A 320 -10.42 -9.92 -0.59
N LEU A 321 -10.92 -9.01 -1.43
CA LEU A 321 -11.17 -9.26 -2.84
C LEU A 321 -10.61 -8.08 -3.64
N VAL A 322 -9.86 -8.38 -4.69
CA VAL A 322 -9.38 -7.36 -5.64
C VAL A 322 -9.62 -7.88 -7.06
N ALA A 323 -10.24 -7.03 -7.88
CA ALA A 323 -10.45 -7.30 -9.30
C ALA A 323 -9.69 -6.28 -10.15
N VAL A 324 -8.85 -6.78 -11.06
CA VAL A 324 -7.97 -6.00 -11.92
C VAL A 324 -8.23 -6.35 -13.38
N ASP A 325 -8.38 -5.33 -14.23
CA ASP A 325 -8.39 -5.49 -15.67
C ASP A 325 -6.97 -5.77 -16.16
N PRO A 326 -6.69 -6.95 -16.76
CA PRO A 326 -5.34 -7.35 -17.14
C PRO A 326 -4.74 -6.55 -18.30
N HIS A 327 -5.57 -5.81 -19.05
CA HIS A 327 -5.12 -5.06 -20.25
C HIS A 327 -4.57 -3.67 -19.91
N ASN A 328 -5.08 -3.07 -18.81
CA ASN A 328 -4.72 -1.70 -18.43
C ASN A 328 -4.32 -1.55 -16.96
N GLY A 329 -4.43 -2.62 -16.16
CA GLY A 329 -4.11 -2.59 -14.74
C GLY A 329 -5.17 -1.92 -13.86
N TYR A 330 -6.34 -1.55 -14.39
CA TYR A 330 -7.36 -0.83 -13.61
C TYR A 330 -7.95 -1.70 -12.50
N VAL A 331 -7.86 -1.21 -11.27
CA VAL A 331 -8.51 -1.82 -10.11
C VAL A 331 -10.01 -1.49 -10.16
N LYS A 332 -10.82 -2.46 -10.59
CA LYS A 332 -12.24 -2.30 -10.84
C LYS A 332 -13.10 -2.43 -9.58
N ALA A 333 -12.71 -3.29 -8.65
CA ALA A 333 -13.40 -3.50 -7.39
C ALA A 333 -12.40 -3.89 -6.30
N MET A 334 -12.69 -3.53 -5.05
CA MET A 334 -11.87 -3.84 -3.89
C MET A 334 -12.70 -4.00 -2.63
N ILE A 335 -12.47 -5.10 -1.91
CA ILE A 335 -12.92 -5.32 -0.53
C ILE A 335 -11.67 -5.57 0.32
N GLY A 336 -11.46 -4.79 1.37
CA GLY A 336 -10.29 -4.91 2.26
C GLY A 336 -10.61 -5.53 3.63
N GLY A 337 -11.85 -5.96 3.85
CA GLY A 337 -12.32 -6.54 5.11
C GLY A 337 -13.83 -6.51 5.23
N ARG A 338 -14.35 -6.77 6.42
CA ARG A 338 -15.80 -6.73 6.72
C ARG A 338 -16.36 -5.31 6.92
N GLY A 339 -15.57 -4.25 6.74
CA GLY A 339 -15.98 -2.88 7.06
C GLY A 339 -15.96 -2.55 8.55
N GLN A 340 -15.40 -3.42 9.39
CA GLN A 340 -15.35 -3.26 10.84
C GLN A 340 -14.10 -2.52 11.33
N ASP A 341 -13.10 -2.37 10.48
CA ASP A 341 -11.86 -1.62 10.73
C ASP A 341 -11.41 -0.91 9.44
N LYS A 342 -10.31 -0.17 9.52
CA LYS A 342 -9.69 0.53 8.39
C LYS A 342 -8.49 -0.19 7.79
N PHE A 343 -8.11 -1.35 8.32
CA PHE A 343 -6.99 -2.11 7.81
C PHE A 343 -7.36 -2.74 6.47
N ASN A 344 -6.82 -2.19 5.40
CA ASN A 344 -7.08 -2.65 4.03
C ASN A 344 -6.28 -3.92 3.71
N ARG A 345 -6.88 -5.08 3.93
CA ARG A 345 -6.22 -6.38 3.69
C ARG A 345 -5.95 -6.66 2.22
N ALA A 346 -6.62 -5.95 1.32
CA ALA A 346 -6.39 -6.07 -0.12
C ALA A 346 -4.99 -5.62 -0.54
N THR A 347 -4.41 -4.66 0.18
CA THR A 347 -3.13 -4.02 -0.15
C THR A 347 -2.06 -4.13 0.94
N LEU A 348 -2.48 -4.26 2.21
CA LEU A 348 -1.58 -4.20 3.36
C LEU A 348 -1.35 -5.57 4.03
N ALA A 349 -2.30 -6.51 3.89
CA ALA A 349 -2.10 -7.85 4.46
C ALA A 349 -1.18 -8.67 3.56
N VAL A 350 -0.04 -9.08 4.12
CA VAL A 350 0.90 -9.99 3.48
C VAL A 350 0.69 -11.37 4.08
N ARG A 351 0.21 -12.33 3.26
CA ARG A 351 -0.29 -13.64 3.71
C ARG A 351 0.28 -14.78 2.87
N GLN A 352 0.38 -15.96 3.47
CA GLN A 352 0.90 -17.14 2.79
C GLN A 352 -0.07 -17.60 1.69
N PRO A 353 0.36 -17.66 0.41
CA PRO A 353 -0.50 -18.03 -0.70
C PRO A 353 -0.80 -19.54 -0.77
N GLY A 354 0.01 -20.37 -0.12
CA GLY A 354 -0.08 -21.80 -0.28
C GLY A 354 -0.04 -22.20 -1.76
N SER A 355 -0.83 -23.19 -2.15
CA SER A 355 -0.87 -23.68 -3.52
C SER A 355 -1.28 -22.67 -4.60
N ALA A 356 -1.74 -21.46 -4.23
CA ALA A 356 -1.94 -20.38 -5.21
C ALA A 356 -0.62 -19.85 -5.79
N PHE A 357 0.53 -20.20 -5.21
CA PHE A 357 1.85 -19.88 -5.78
C PHE A 357 2.32 -20.86 -6.85
N LYS A 358 1.76 -22.07 -6.94
CA LYS A 358 2.16 -23.11 -7.90
C LYS A 358 2.16 -22.66 -9.38
N PRO A 359 1.22 -21.83 -9.87
CA PRO A 359 1.25 -21.40 -11.27
C PRO A 359 2.56 -20.76 -11.70
N PHE A 360 3.29 -20.08 -10.80
CA PHE A 360 4.62 -19.51 -11.12
C PHE A 360 5.66 -20.60 -11.39
N VAL A 361 5.57 -21.74 -10.70
CA VAL A 361 6.44 -22.91 -10.94
C VAL A 361 6.17 -23.50 -12.32
N TYR A 362 4.89 -23.77 -12.63
CA TYR A 362 4.48 -24.37 -13.90
C TYR A 362 4.72 -23.45 -15.08
N LEU A 363 4.47 -22.15 -14.92
CA LEU A 363 4.81 -21.14 -15.93
C LEU A 363 6.31 -21.16 -16.26
N THR A 364 7.15 -21.20 -15.22
CA THR A 364 8.60 -21.28 -15.40
C THR A 364 9.01 -22.58 -16.09
N ALA A 365 8.33 -23.70 -15.82
CA ALA A 365 8.56 -24.95 -16.51
C ALA A 365 8.21 -24.85 -18.00
N MET A 366 7.06 -24.26 -18.36
CA MET A 366 6.70 -24.04 -19.77
C MET A 366 7.76 -23.21 -20.50
N GLN A 367 8.34 -22.19 -19.88
CA GLN A 367 9.45 -21.40 -20.43
C GLN A 367 10.77 -22.19 -20.56
N ASN A 368 10.93 -23.30 -19.84
CA ASN A 368 12.13 -24.12 -19.87
C ASN A 368 11.93 -25.42 -20.66
N GLY A 369 10.99 -25.45 -21.60
CA GLY A 369 10.81 -26.56 -22.57
C GLY A 369 9.93 -27.71 -22.09
N TYR A 370 9.31 -27.59 -20.91
CA TYR A 370 8.27 -28.51 -20.48
C TYR A 370 6.96 -28.24 -21.21
N SER A 371 6.08 -29.22 -21.23
CA SER A 371 4.72 -29.09 -21.75
C SER A 371 3.69 -29.60 -20.75
N PRO A 372 2.41 -29.28 -20.91
CA PRO A 372 1.33 -29.83 -20.08
C PRO A 372 1.34 -31.37 -20.01
N ALA A 373 1.80 -32.04 -21.08
CA ALA A 373 1.90 -33.48 -21.19
C ALA A 373 3.21 -34.09 -20.64
N SER A 374 4.18 -33.27 -20.23
CA SER A 374 5.42 -33.75 -19.60
C SER A 374 5.09 -34.56 -18.34
N VAL A 375 5.75 -35.72 -18.18
CA VAL A 375 5.46 -36.65 -17.08
C VAL A 375 6.47 -36.47 -15.96
N ILE A 376 5.97 -36.47 -14.73
CA ILE A 376 6.75 -36.39 -13.51
C ILE A 376 6.25 -37.46 -12.51
N GLU A 377 7.13 -37.96 -11.67
CA GLU A 377 6.78 -39.00 -10.71
C GLU A 377 6.41 -38.43 -9.34
N ASP A 378 5.24 -38.82 -8.86
CA ASP A 378 4.74 -38.51 -7.51
C ASP A 378 4.96 -39.69 -6.58
N LYS A 379 5.99 -39.61 -5.74
CA LYS A 379 6.33 -40.61 -4.73
C LYS A 379 6.93 -39.92 -3.50
N GLU A 380 7.06 -40.64 -2.39
CA GLU A 380 7.77 -40.11 -1.22
C GLU A 380 9.20 -39.72 -1.62
N GLU A 381 9.57 -38.48 -1.31
CA GLU A 381 10.90 -37.94 -1.62
C GLU A 381 11.33 -36.92 -0.56
N GLU A 382 12.59 -36.98 -0.17
CA GLU A 382 13.22 -36.04 0.74
C GLU A 382 14.03 -35.01 -0.07
N PHE A 383 13.64 -33.75 0.00
CA PHE A 383 14.25 -32.65 -0.78
C PHE A 383 15.33 -31.90 -0.01
N SER A 384 15.29 -31.96 1.32
CA SER A 384 16.33 -31.47 2.21
C SER A 384 16.29 -32.26 3.52
N PRO A 385 17.35 -32.29 4.34
CA PRO A 385 17.38 -33.05 5.56
C PRO A 385 16.15 -32.82 6.44
N GLY A 386 15.35 -33.87 6.65
CA GLY A 386 14.13 -33.85 7.44
C GLY A 386 12.89 -33.25 6.76
N TRP A 387 12.98 -32.80 5.48
CA TRP A 387 11.82 -32.23 4.78
C TRP A 387 11.32 -33.16 3.66
N LYS A 388 10.17 -33.75 3.93
CA LYS A 388 9.42 -34.64 3.03
C LYS A 388 8.00 -34.11 2.85
N PRO A 389 7.74 -33.25 1.84
CA PRO A 389 6.41 -32.74 1.59
C PRO A 389 5.43 -33.89 1.28
N GLN A 390 4.23 -33.80 1.82
CA GLN A 390 3.14 -34.75 1.58
C GLN A 390 2.06 -34.12 0.71
N ASN A 391 1.37 -34.94 -0.08
CA ASN A 391 0.18 -34.53 -0.78
C ASN A 391 -0.98 -34.31 0.19
N THR A 392 -1.91 -33.46 -0.16
CA THR A 392 -3.05 -33.09 0.71
C THR A 392 -3.95 -34.29 1.02
N ASP A 393 -4.08 -35.23 0.08
CA ASP A 393 -4.83 -36.47 0.22
C ASP A 393 -4.02 -37.61 0.88
N ARG A 394 -2.73 -37.34 1.19
CA ARG A 394 -1.78 -38.32 1.76
C ARG A 394 -1.56 -39.57 0.91
N ALA A 395 -1.78 -39.50 -0.39
CA ALA A 395 -1.58 -40.57 -1.36
C ALA A 395 -0.45 -40.22 -2.33
N TRP A 396 0.18 -41.25 -2.88
CA TRP A 396 1.16 -41.15 -3.96
C TRP A 396 0.50 -41.61 -5.27
N HIS A 397 0.65 -40.83 -6.34
CA HIS A 397 -0.06 -41.04 -7.61
C HIS A 397 0.82 -41.65 -8.69
N GLY A 398 2.11 -41.96 -8.37
CA GLY A 398 3.04 -42.48 -9.35
C GLY A 398 3.36 -41.49 -10.46
N LYS A 399 3.48 -41.95 -11.69
CA LYS A 399 3.70 -41.07 -12.85
C LYS A 399 2.43 -40.27 -13.16
N VAL A 400 2.54 -38.95 -13.24
CA VAL A 400 1.46 -38.01 -13.58
C VAL A 400 1.93 -36.98 -14.60
N SER A 401 1.03 -36.44 -15.42
CA SER A 401 1.35 -35.29 -16.27
C SER A 401 1.46 -34.00 -15.44
N LEU A 402 2.17 -33.02 -15.96
CA LEU A 402 2.22 -31.71 -15.33
C LEU A 402 0.82 -31.07 -15.25
N ARG A 403 -0.04 -31.30 -16.24
CA ARG A 403 -1.45 -30.91 -16.21
C ARG A 403 -2.15 -31.51 -14.99
N THR A 404 -2.13 -32.83 -14.86
CA THR A 404 -2.76 -33.53 -13.72
C THR A 404 -2.20 -33.03 -12.39
N ALA A 405 -0.88 -32.86 -12.28
CA ALA A 405 -0.23 -32.39 -11.07
C ALA A 405 -0.69 -30.98 -10.66
N LEU A 406 -0.82 -30.04 -11.61
CA LEU A 406 -1.32 -28.68 -11.34
C LEU A 406 -2.81 -28.66 -11.02
N VAL A 407 -3.61 -29.37 -11.82
CA VAL A 407 -5.09 -29.42 -11.71
C VAL A 407 -5.52 -30.01 -10.38
N ARG A 408 -4.90 -31.10 -9.94
CA ARG A 408 -5.13 -31.74 -8.64
C ARG A 408 -4.32 -31.12 -7.50
N SER A 409 -3.46 -30.14 -7.81
CA SER A 409 -2.62 -29.45 -6.83
C SER A 409 -1.67 -30.37 -6.05
N ILE A 410 -1.09 -31.38 -6.71
CA ILE A 410 -0.19 -32.35 -6.09
C ILE A 410 1.11 -31.65 -5.66
N ASN A 411 1.62 -31.97 -4.47
CA ASN A 411 2.74 -31.21 -3.86
C ASN A 411 4.11 -31.70 -4.36
N VAL A 412 4.37 -32.99 -4.26
CA VAL A 412 5.71 -33.55 -4.57
C VAL A 412 6.15 -33.27 -6.00
N PRO A 413 5.32 -33.50 -7.04
CA PRO A 413 5.64 -33.13 -8.42
C PRO A 413 5.96 -31.65 -8.57
N THR A 414 5.25 -30.76 -7.84
CA THR A 414 5.50 -29.30 -7.91
C THR A 414 6.86 -28.94 -7.32
N VAL A 415 7.25 -29.53 -6.17
CA VAL A 415 8.56 -29.29 -5.57
C VAL A 415 9.69 -29.82 -6.44
N LYS A 416 9.52 -30.99 -6.99
CA LYS A 416 10.46 -31.62 -7.95
C LYS A 416 10.64 -30.75 -9.19
N LEU A 417 9.54 -30.28 -9.77
CA LEU A 417 9.57 -29.40 -10.92
C LEU A 417 10.28 -28.07 -10.58
N ALA A 418 10.04 -27.49 -9.39
CA ALA A 418 10.73 -26.28 -8.94
C ALA A 418 12.25 -26.49 -8.79
N GLN A 419 12.66 -27.66 -8.33
CA GLN A 419 14.08 -28.03 -8.24
C GLN A 419 14.71 -28.14 -9.64
N GLU A 420 14.03 -28.79 -10.60
CA GLU A 420 14.51 -28.98 -11.96
C GLU A 420 14.62 -27.66 -12.74
N VAL A 421 13.62 -26.79 -12.65
CA VAL A 421 13.63 -25.49 -13.37
C VAL A 421 14.46 -24.41 -12.69
N GLY A 422 14.66 -24.54 -11.38
CA GLY A 422 15.46 -23.64 -10.55
C GLY A 422 14.64 -22.54 -9.87
N VAL A 423 14.73 -22.50 -8.55
CA VAL A 423 13.98 -21.59 -7.67
C VAL A 423 14.17 -20.11 -8.04
N SER A 424 15.41 -19.68 -8.35
CA SER A 424 15.70 -18.29 -8.72
C SER A 424 14.98 -17.84 -9.99
N LYS A 425 14.73 -18.74 -10.94
CA LYS A 425 13.96 -18.39 -12.15
C LYS A 425 12.48 -18.19 -11.83
N ILE A 426 11.95 -18.97 -10.89
CA ILE A 426 10.56 -18.87 -10.45
C ILE A 426 10.35 -17.55 -9.71
N ILE A 427 11.25 -17.19 -8.78
CA ILE A 427 11.22 -15.91 -8.07
C ILE A 427 11.26 -14.75 -9.07
N ASN A 428 12.24 -14.74 -9.98
CA ASN A 428 12.37 -13.68 -10.98
C ASN A 428 11.11 -13.54 -11.88
N ASN A 429 10.43 -14.65 -12.22
CA ASN A 429 9.16 -14.59 -12.94
C ASN A 429 8.05 -13.99 -12.08
N ALA A 430 7.92 -14.41 -10.82
CA ALA A 430 6.92 -13.87 -9.91
C ALA A 430 7.12 -12.34 -9.70
N GLU A 431 8.35 -11.89 -9.54
CA GLU A 431 8.70 -10.46 -9.43
C GLU A 431 8.37 -9.68 -10.71
N LYS A 432 8.72 -10.20 -11.88
CA LYS A 432 8.35 -9.60 -13.18
C LYS A 432 6.84 -9.50 -13.35
N MET A 433 6.08 -10.43 -12.77
CA MET A 433 4.62 -10.43 -12.77
C MET A 433 4.01 -9.52 -11.68
N GLY A 434 4.83 -8.84 -10.87
CA GLY A 434 4.40 -7.81 -9.93
C GLY A 434 4.34 -8.22 -8.47
N ILE A 435 4.87 -9.38 -8.08
CA ILE A 435 5.02 -9.76 -6.67
C ILE A 435 6.26 -9.05 -6.11
N THR A 436 6.07 -8.15 -5.13
CA THR A 436 7.16 -7.32 -4.58
C THR A 436 7.59 -7.72 -3.17
N THR A 437 6.90 -8.69 -2.58
CA THR A 437 7.08 -9.07 -1.17
C THR A 437 8.07 -10.20 -0.96
N LEU A 438 8.59 -10.80 -2.05
CA LEU A 438 9.58 -11.88 -1.99
C LEU A 438 10.90 -11.39 -1.38
N VAL A 439 11.58 -12.30 -0.67
CA VAL A 439 12.87 -12.04 -0.01
C VAL A 439 13.97 -12.81 -0.72
N ASP A 440 14.79 -12.12 -1.51
CA ASP A 440 15.79 -12.75 -2.39
C ASP A 440 17.01 -13.30 -1.65
N SER A 441 17.36 -12.76 -0.49
CA SER A 441 18.61 -13.05 0.19
C SER A 441 18.51 -12.96 1.71
N GLY A 442 19.51 -13.51 2.40
CA GLY A 442 19.59 -13.51 3.86
C GLY A 442 19.07 -14.80 4.49
N ALA A 443 19.03 -14.82 5.82
CA ALA A 443 18.64 -16.02 6.60
C ALA A 443 17.18 -16.46 6.38
N TYR A 444 16.34 -15.55 5.93
CA TYR A 444 14.91 -15.77 5.64
C TYR A 444 14.60 -15.61 4.15
N SER A 445 15.53 -16.04 3.28
CA SER A 445 15.35 -15.96 1.83
C SER A 445 14.27 -16.95 1.36
N ASP A 446 13.43 -16.49 0.41
CA ASP A 446 12.47 -17.32 -0.31
C ASP A 446 13.13 -18.20 -1.38
N ALA A 447 14.45 -18.09 -1.59
CA ALA A 447 15.23 -18.90 -2.52
C ALA A 447 15.44 -20.34 -2.01
N ASN A 448 14.35 -21.01 -1.65
CA ASN A 448 14.29 -22.39 -1.19
C ASN A 448 13.08 -23.12 -1.78
N LEU A 449 13.08 -24.48 -1.75
CA LEU A 449 12.04 -25.28 -2.39
C LEU A 449 10.65 -25.17 -1.74
N ALA A 450 10.53 -24.71 -0.47
CA ALA A 450 9.23 -24.56 0.17
C ALA A 450 8.38 -23.47 -0.52
N MET A 451 9.03 -22.50 -1.19
CA MET A 451 8.33 -21.48 -1.97
C MET A 451 7.44 -22.07 -3.07
N ALA A 452 7.79 -23.24 -3.61
CA ALA A 452 7.00 -23.91 -4.64
C ALA A 452 5.58 -24.28 -4.15
N LEU A 453 5.43 -24.47 -2.85
CA LEU A 453 4.15 -24.73 -2.18
C LEU A 453 3.55 -23.46 -1.55
N GLY A 454 4.17 -22.30 -1.77
CA GLY A 454 3.75 -21.00 -1.20
C GLY A 454 4.19 -20.81 0.25
N GLY A 455 5.20 -21.56 0.72
CA GLY A 455 5.88 -21.31 1.99
C GLY A 455 6.88 -20.16 1.83
N LEU A 456 6.40 -18.93 2.01
CA LEU A 456 7.17 -17.70 1.81
C LEU A 456 7.51 -17.06 3.16
N SER A 457 8.61 -16.35 3.24
CA SER A 457 9.06 -15.67 4.46
C SER A 457 8.09 -14.59 4.94
N LYS A 458 7.56 -13.80 4.02
CA LYS A 458 6.53 -12.79 4.31
C LYS A 458 5.15 -13.21 3.81
N GLY A 459 5.07 -13.72 2.59
CA GLY A 459 3.83 -13.99 1.87
C GLY A 459 3.58 -12.97 0.75
N VAL A 460 2.33 -12.87 0.31
CA VAL A 460 1.88 -12.00 -0.81
C VAL A 460 0.61 -11.24 -0.42
N ASN A 461 0.31 -10.14 -1.09
CA ASN A 461 -0.97 -9.44 -0.90
C ASN A 461 -1.96 -9.71 -2.05
N PRO A 462 -3.28 -9.56 -1.82
CA PRO A 462 -4.30 -9.84 -2.83
C PRO A 462 -4.19 -9.00 -4.10
N LEU A 463 -3.80 -7.73 -4.02
CA LEU A 463 -3.64 -6.87 -5.19
C LEU A 463 -2.53 -7.38 -6.11
N GLU A 464 -1.38 -7.77 -5.54
CA GLU A 464 -0.27 -8.33 -6.31
C GLU A 464 -0.65 -9.66 -6.95
N MET A 465 -1.36 -10.53 -6.24
CA MET A 465 -1.83 -11.80 -6.78
C MET A 465 -2.84 -11.61 -7.93
N ALA A 466 -3.78 -10.67 -7.81
CA ALA A 466 -4.70 -10.34 -8.89
C ALA A 466 -3.95 -9.82 -10.13
N ALA A 467 -2.98 -8.94 -9.95
CA ALA A 467 -2.16 -8.40 -11.03
C ALA A 467 -1.29 -9.48 -11.69
N ALA A 468 -0.65 -10.34 -10.89
CA ALA A 468 0.22 -11.41 -11.39
C ALA A 468 -0.55 -12.46 -12.21
N TYR A 469 -1.74 -12.86 -11.77
CA TYR A 469 -2.60 -13.74 -12.56
C TYR A 469 -3.17 -13.05 -13.81
N GLY A 470 -3.32 -11.71 -13.77
CA GLY A 470 -3.63 -10.89 -14.93
C GLY A 470 -2.60 -11.04 -16.05
N VAL A 471 -1.33 -11.30 -15.73
CA VAL A 471 -0.28 -11.58 -16.74
C VAL A 471 -0.58 -12.86 -17.51
N LEU A 472 -1.12 -13.89 -16.85
CA LEU A 472 -1.55 -15.12 -17.53
C LEU A 472 -2.76 -14.86 -18.42
N ALA A 473 -3.74 -14.06 -17.93
CA ALA A 473 -4.92 -13.68 -18.69
C ALA A 473 -4.60 -12.93 -20.00
N SER A 474 -3.56 -12.09 -19.97
CA SER A 474 -3.12 -11.24 -21.08
C SER A 474 -1.96 -11.81 -21.90
N ASN A 475 -1.75 -13.13 -21.88
CA ASN A 475 -0.66 -13.80 -22.61
C ASN A 475 0.73 -13.18 -22.32
N GLY A 476 1.03 -12.94 -21.05
CA GLY A 476 2.36 -12.51 -20.62
C GLY A 476 2.59 -11.01 -20.58
N MET A 477 1.54 -10.20 -20.72
CA MET A 477 1.62 -8.74 -20.56
C MET A 477 1.34 -8.37 -19.10
N TYR A 478 2.22 -7.61 -18.48
CA TYR A 478 2.01 -7.01 -17.17
C TYR A 478 1.63 -5.55 -17.32
N CYS A 479 0.59 -5.14 -16.61
CA CYS A 479 0.26 -3.74 -16.42
C CYS A 479 0.18 -3.45 -14.91
N LYS A 480 0.94 -2.45 -14.46
CA LYS A 480 0.96 -2.05 -13.05
C LYS A 480 -0.46 -1.66 -12.60
N PRO A 481 -0.92 -2.10 -11.43
CA PRO A 481 -2.24 -1.72 -10.92
C PRO A 481 -2.41 -0.20 -10.81
N ILE A 482 -3.51 0.31 -11.36
CA ILE A 482 -3.92 1.71 -11.34
C ILE A 482 -5.30 1.80 -10.71
N ALA A 483 -5.44 2.61 -9.66
CA ALA A 483 -6.71 2.92 -9.02
C ALA A 483 -7.08 4.40 -9.14
N LEU A 484 -6.08 5.30 -9.14
CA LEU A 484 -6.22 6.73 -9.37
C LEU A 484 -5.87 7.04 -10.83
N LEU A 485 -6.83 7.56 -11.60
CA LEU A 485 -6.62 7.92 -13.00
C LEU A 485 -6.12 9.35 -13.17
N LYS A 486 -6.79 10.32 -12.52
CA LYS A 486 -6.55 11.72 -12.79
C LYS A 486 -6.98 12.59 -11.62
N ILE A 487 -6.22 13.65 -11.37
CA ILE A 487 -6.58 14.73 -10.43
C ILE A 487 -6.65 16.03 -11.23
N VAL A 488 -7.75 16.75 -11.07
CA VAL A 488 -7.98 18.05 -11.73
C VAL A 488 -8.35 19.07 -10.67
N ASP A 489 -7.78 20.27 -10.72
CA ASP A 489 -8.13 21.36 -9.84
C ASP A 489 -9.44 22.07 -10.26
N ARG A 490 -9.83 23.11 -9.53
CA ARG A 490 -11.05 23.89 -9.79
C ARG A 490 -11.01 24.61 -11.15
N GLU A 491 -9.83 25.01 -11.58
CA GLU A 491 -9.56 25.74 -12.83
C GLU A 491 -9.52 24.79 -14.03
N GLY A 492 -9.59 23.48 -13.82
CA GLY A 492 -9.53 22.45 -14.86
C GLY A 492 -8.11 22.04 -15.23
N LYS A 493 -7.09 22.46 -14.48
CA LYS A 493 -5.70 22.04 -14.68
C LYS A 493 -5.52 20.62 -14.16
N VAL A 494 -4.86 19.78 -14.97
CA VAL A 494 -4.48 18.43 -14.58
C VAL A 494 -3.26 18.50 -13.67
N LEU A 495 -3.41 17.99 -12.44
CA LEU A 495 -2.34 17.92 -11.45
C LEU A 495 -1.64 16.56 -11.47
N TYR A 496 -2.38 15.50 -11.82
CA TYR A 496 -1.88 14.13 -11.92
C TYR A 496 -2.66 13.38 -13.00
N GLU A 497 -1.99 12.52 -13.75
CA GLU A 497 -2.63 11.61 -14.70
C GLU A 497 -1.81 10.32 -14.81
N ALA A 498 -2.44 9.19 -14.54
CA ALA A 498 -1.86 7.86 -14.74
C ALA A 498 -2.25 7.32 -16.11
N LYS A 499 -1.29 6.68 -16.79
CA LYS A 499 -1.52 5.99 -18.06
C LYS A 499 -1.13 4.52 -17.94
N PRO A 500 -1.92 3.59 -18.51
CA PRO A 500 -1.52 2.20 -18.61
C PRO A 500 -0.22 2.04 -19.40
N GLU A 501 0.71 1.27 -18.86
CA GLU A 501 1.99 0.96 -19.50
C GLU A 501 2.16 -0.57 -19.57
N PRO A 502 1.43 -1.26 -20.49
CA PRO A 502 1.53 -2.71 -20.61
C PRO A 502 2.90 -3.10 -21.15
N LYS A 503 3.56 -4.02 -20.44
CA LYS A 503 4.89 -4.53 -20.78
C LYS A 503 4.86 -6.05 -20.84
N ARG A 504 5.42 -6.64 -21.91
CA ARG A 504 5.64 -8.10 -21.96
C ARG A 504 6.72 -8.49 -20.97
N VAL A 505 6.35 -9.36 -20.04
CA VAL A 505 7.24 -9.85 -18.98
C VAL A 505 7.41 -11.37 -19.02
N ILE A 506 6.46 -12.07 -19.66
CA ILE A 506 6.41 -13.52 -19.83
C ILE A 506 6.14 -13.85 -21.31
N ASP A 507 6.63 -14.99 -21.77
CA ASP A 507 6.35 -15.50 -23.10
C ASP A 507 4.87 -15.82 -23.27
N ALA A 508 4.29 -15.46 -24.40
CA ALA A 508 2.87 -15.67 -24.66
C ALA A 508 2.49 -17.16 -24.67
N GLU A 509 3.36 -18.01 -25.24
CA GLU A 509 3.16 -19.45 -25.31
C GLU A 509 3.13 -20.09 -23.91
N ALA A 510 4.11 -19.75 -23.06
CA ALA A 510 4.19 -20.25 -21.69
C ALA A 510 2.98 -19.79 -20.86
N ALA A 511 2.57 -18.53 -20.99
CA ALA A 511 1.38 -18.00 -20.33
C ALA A 511 0.10 -18.72 -20.78
N TYR A 512 -0.05 -18.95 -22.09
CA TYR A 512 -1.20 -19.67 -22.64
C TYR A 512 -1.24 -21.15 -22.22
N LEU A 513 -0.12 -21.88 -22.27
CA LEU A 513 -0.06 -23.27 -21.84
C LEU A 513 -0.39 -23.41 -20.35
N THR A 514 0.09 -22.48 -19.52
CA THR A 514 -0.24 -22.46 -18.10
C THR A 514 -1.72 -22.15 -17.88
N THR A 515 -2.27 -21.16 -18.58
CA THR A 515 -3.71 -20.82 -18.56
C THR A 515 -4.56 -22.02 -18.98
N ASN A 516 -4.15 -22.74 -20.03
CA ASN A 516 -4.86 -23.92 -20.51
C ASN A 516 -4.96 -25.02 -19.44
N MET A 517 -3.88 -25.26 -18.67
CA MET A 517 -3.92 -26.17 -17.52
C MET A 517 -4.83 -25.65 -16.40
N LEU A 518 -4.79 -24.33 -16.12
CA LEU A 518 -5.56 -23.69 -15.04
C LEU A 518 -7.07 -23.63 -15.35
N GLN A 519 -7.50 -23.72 -16.60
CA GLN A 519 -8.90 -23.86 -16.96
C GLN A 519 -9.47 -25.20 -16.43
N ASP A 520 -8.70 -26.27 -16.50
CA ASP A 520 -9.11 -27.59 -16.03
C ASP A 520 -9.28 -27.65 -14.49
N VAL A 521 -8.68 -26.74 -13.74
CA VAL A 521 -8.92 -26.60 -12.29
C VAL A 521 -10.39 -26.33 -11.97
N LEU A 522 -11.07 -25.50 -12.80
CA LEU A 522 -12.50 -25.18 -12.66
C LEU A 522 -13.42 -26.27 -13.25
N ILE A 523 -12.90 -27.11 -14.14
CA ILE A 523 -13.66 -28.18 -14.82
C ILE A 523 -13.66 -29.46 -13.97
N SER A 524 -12.47 -29.95 -13.64
CA SER A 524 -12.28 -31.27 -13.02
C SER A 524 -11.28 -31.30 -11.86
N GLY A 525 -10.68 -30.13 -11.53
CA GLY A 525 -9.65 -30.02 -10.50
C GLY A 525 -10.19 -29.64 -9.12
N THR A 526 -9.36 -28.95 -8.33
CA THR A 526 -9.68 -28.55 -6.95
C THR A 526 -10.81 -27.53 -6.83
N ALA A 527 -11.27 -26.96 -7.93
CA ALA A 527 -12.43 -26.08 -8.05
C ALA A 527 -13.49 -26.65 -9.05
N GLY A 528 -13.50 -27.96 -9.24
CA GLY A 528 -14.36 -28.64 -10.22
C GLY A 528 -15.85 -28.32 -10.04
N GLY A 529 -16.54 -28.06 -11.15
CA GLY A 529 -17.96 -27.71 -11.16
C GLY A 529 -18.28 -26.24 -10.86
N MET A 530 -17.28 -25.38 -10.62
CA MET A 530 -17.45 -23.96 -10.33
C MET A 530 -17.17 -23.05 -11.53
N GLY A 531 -17.50 -23.53 -12.73
CA GLY A 531 -17.44 -22.73 -13.96
C GLY A 531 -18.44 -21.58 -13.95
N ILE A 532 -18.07 -20.43 -14.49
CA ILE A 532 -18.85 -19.18 -14.50
C ILE A 532 -19.62 -18.94 -15.83
N GLY A 533 -19.82 -19.99 -16.63
CA GLY A 533 -20.53 -19.91 -17.92
C GLY A 533 -19.75 -19.22 -19.04
N ARG A 534 -18.45 -18.99 -18.87
CA ARG A 534 -17.50 -18.45 -19.84
C ARG A 534 -16.10 -19.03 -19.60
N PRO A 535 -15.15 -18.92 -20.55
CA PRO A 535 -13.78 -19.35 -20.35
C PRO A 535 -13.16 -18.63 -19.14
N ALA A 536 -12.71 -19.42 -18.18
CA ALA A 536 -12.06 -18.95 -16.96
C ALA A 536 -10.99 -19.94 -16.49
N ALA A 537 -10.00 -19.45 -15.81
CA ALA A 537 -8.92 -20.22 -15.24
C ALA A 537 -8.66 -19.77 -13.80
N GLY A 538 -8.08 -20.63 -12.97
CA GLY A 538 -7.84 -20.23 -11.58
C GLY A 538 -7.11 -21.29 -10.77
N LYS A 539 -6.79 -20.95 -9.53
CA LYS A 539 -6.09 -21.82 -8.59
C LYS A 539 -6.53 -21.60 -7.16
N THR A 540 -6.77 -22.69 -6.46
CA THR A 540 -6.98 -22.70 -5.01
C THR A 540 -5.66 -22.59 -4.26
N GLY A 541 -5.64 -21.90 -3.13
CA GLY A 541 -4.56 -21.88 -2.16
C GLY A 541 -5.09 -22.22 -0.77
N THR A 542 -4.34 -22.99 -0.02
CA THR A 542 -4.65 -23.32 1.39
C THR A 542 -3.33 -23.53 2.11
N THR A 543 -3.18 -22.95 3.29
CA THR A 543 -2.02 -23.21 4.15
C THR A 543 -2.26 -24.45 5.00
N ASP A 544 -1.20 -25.17 5.37
CA ASP A 544 -1.27 -26.43 6.12
C ASP A 544 -2.01 -26.28 7.46
N THR A 545 -1.93 -25.13 8.08
CA THR A 545 -2.60 -24.78 9.35
C THR A 545 -4.00 -24.20 9.17
N TYR A 546 -4.50 -24.09 7.94
CA TYR A 546 -5.81 -23.48 7.61
C TYR A 546 -5.99 -22.05 8.14
N ILE A 547 -4.92 -21.26 8.20
CA ILE A 547 -4.93 -19.85 8.61
C ILE A 547 -5.30 -18.95 7.43
N ASP A 548 -4.82 -19.31 6.23
CA ASP A 548 -5.05 -18.58 4.99
C ASP A 548 -5.66 -19.51 3.94
N ALA A 549 -6.70 -19.03 3.29
CA ALA A 549 -7.37 -19.70 2.18
C ALA A 549 -7.53 -18.72 1.03
N TRP A 550 -7.20 -19.16 -0.18
CA TRP A 550 -7.17 -18.33 -1.39
C TRP A 550 -7.92 -18.97 -2.54
N PHE A 551 -8.54 -18.15 -3.34
CA PHE A 551 -8.84 -18.46 -4.73
C PHE A 551 -8.44 -17.29 -5.60
N VAL A 552 -7.60 -17.54 -6.59
CA VAL A 552 -7.23 -16.56 -7.59
C VAL A 552 -7.63 -17.10 -8.95
N GLY A 553 -8.50 -16.38 -9.63
CA GLY A 553 -9.02 -16.81 -10.91
C GLY A 553 -9.30 -15.65 -11.85
N TYR A 554 -9.33 -15.94 -13.14
CA TYR A 554 -9.40 -14.92 -14.17
C TYR A 554 -10.14 -15.41 -15.42
N THR A 555 -10.68 -14.43 -16.15
CA THR A 555 -11.09 -14.52 -17.55
C THR A 555 -10.08 -13.73 -18.39
N PRO A 556 -10.17 -13.70 -19.74
CA PRO A 556 -9.38 -12.75 -20.52
C PRO A 556 -9.51 -11.28 -20.10
N ASP A 557 -10.66 -10.90 -19.53
CA ASP A 557 -11.03 -9.50 -19.30
C ASP A 557 -10.93 -9.05 -17.84
N LEU A 558 -10.84 -9.99 -16.87
CA LEU A 558 -10.82 -9.67 -15.45
C LEU A 558 -10.05 -10.72 -14.66
N SER A 559 -9.09 -10.28 -13.84
CA SER A 559 -8.35 -11.11 -12.89
C SER A 559 -8.75 -10.75 -11.46
N THR A 560 -9.11 -11.76 -10.66
CA THR A 560 -9.64 -11.53 -9.31
C THR A 560 -8.98 -12.46 -8.30
N ALA A 561 -8.40 -11.86 -7.25
CA ALA A 561 -7.89 -12.58 -6.09
C ALA A 561 -8.85 -12.44 -4.91
N VAL A 562 -9.16 -13.55 -4.28
CA VAL A 562 -9.93 -13.62 -3.04
C VAL A 562 -9.10 -14.32 -1.98
N TRP A 563 -8.92 -13.65 -0.85
CA TRP A 563 -8.32 -14.19 0.36
C TRP A 563 -9.35 -14.22 1.48
N VAL A 564 -9.34 -15.29 2.26
CA VAL A 564 -10.06 -15.43 3.53
C VAL A 564 -9.07 -15.92 4.58
N GLY A 565 -8.97 -15.23 5.70
CA GLY A 565 -7.98 -15.58 6.73
C GLY A 565 -8.28 -14.98 8.10
N ASP A 566 -7.62 -15.51 9.10
CA ASP A 566 -7.74 -15.02 10.47
C ASP A 566 -6.61 -14.04 10.80
N ASP A 567 -6.97 -12.81 11.21
CA ASP A 567 -5.99 -11.77 11.55
C ASP A 567 -5.08 -12.14 12.73
N ASN A 568 -5.53 -13.05 13.59
CA ASN A 568 -4.78 -13.50 14.77
C ASN A 568 -4.06 -14.84 14.52
N ASN A 569 -3.96 -15.26 13.24
CA ASN A 569 -3.34 -16.52 12.83
C ASN A 569 -3.93 -17.77 13.47
N LYS A 570 -5.23 -17.77 13.74
CA LYS A 570 -5.94 -18.95 14.22
C LYS A 570 -6.42 -19.81 13.06
N SER A 571 -6.39 -21.12 13.24
CA SER A 571 -6.91 -22.08 12.26
C SER A 571 -8.42 -21.87 12.04
N MET A 572 -8.84 -21.84 10.79
CA MET A 572 -10.21 -21.58 10.35
C MET A 572 -11.02 -22.87 10.13
N ASN A 573 -11.00 -23.80 11.06
CA ASN A 573 -11.85 -24.99 11.04
C ASN A 573 -11.88 -25.73 9.67
N ARG A 574 -10.69 -26.00 9.10
CA ARG A 574 -10.48 -26.62 7.78
C ARG A 574 -11.05 -25.81 6.62
N MET A 575 -10.92 -24.47 6.66
CA MET A 575 -11.24 -23.63 5.51
C MET A 575 -10.23 -23.89 4.37
N TYR A 576 -10.74 -24.40 3.26
CA TYR A 576 -9.98 -24.59 2.04
C TYR A 576 -10.21 -23.44 1.06
N GLY A 577 -9.27 -23.22 0.15
CA GLY A 577 -9.44 -22.28 -0.97
C GLY A 577 -10.63 -22.61 -1.87
N SER A 578 -11.06 -23.88 -1.92
CA SER A 578 -12.29 -24.34 -2.59
C SER A 578 -13.58 -24.07 -1.79
N GLY A 579 -13.49 -23.54 -0.58
CA GLY A 579 -14.64 -23.16 0.25
C GLY A 579 -15.11 -21.72 -0.02
N ALA A 580 -15.10 -20.89 1.05
CA ALA A 580 -15.57 -19.51 0.96
C ALA A 580 -14.82 -18.68 -0.10
N PRO A 581 -13.47 -18.73 -0.25
CA PRO A 581 -12.79 -17.95 -1.28
C PRO A 581 -13.31 -18.24 -2.70
N LEU A 582 -13.49 -19.51 -3.06
CA LEU A 582 -14.01 -19.90 -4.37
C LEU A 582 -15.48 -19.48 -4.54
N SER A 583 -16.31 -19.63 -3.51
CA SER A 583 -17.72 -19.22 -3.56
C SER A 583 -17.88 -17.70 -3.74
N ILE A 584 -17.05 -16.93 -3.06
CA ILE A 584 -17.00 -15.46 -3.18
C ILE A 584 -16.52 -15.07 -4.59
N TRP A 585 -15.44 -15.69 -5.08
CA TRP A 585 -14.94 -15.45 -6.42
C TRP A 585 -15.99 -15.79 -7.50
N HIS A 586 -16.62 -16.94 -7.39
CA HIS A 586 -17.62 -17.40 -8.35
C HIS A 586 -18.81 -16.43 -8.42
N ASP A 587 -19.42 -16.09 -7.27
CA ASP A 587 -20.57 -15.19 -7.20
C ASP A 587 -20.19 -13.79 -7.72
N PHE A 588 -19.02 -13.28 -7.35
CA PHE A 588 -18.48 -12.03 -7.87
C PHE A 588 -18.34 -12.06 -9.39
N MET A 589 -17.60 -13.04 -9.93
CA MET A 589 -17.27 -13.09 -11.36
C MET A 589 -18.51 -13.27 -12.24
N VAL A 590 -19.49 -14.08 -11.80
CA VAL A 590 -20.75 -14.27 -12.52
C VAL A 590 -21.51 -12.94 -12.64
N ASN A 591 -21.61 -12.19 -11.54
CA ASN A 591 -22.37 -10.94 -11.51
C ASN A 591 -21.59 -9.77 -12.14
N ALA A 592 -20.30 -9.64 -11.86
CA ALA A 592 -19.45 -8.59 -12.40
C ALA A 592 -19.32 -8.63 -13.93
N LEU A 593 -19.38 -9.83 -14.50
CA LEU A 593 -19.23 -10.03 -15.95
C LEU A 593 -20.57 -10.31 -16.67
N ALA A 594 -21.70 -10.20 -16.00
CA ALA A 594 -23.01 -10.54 -16.56
C ALA A 594 -23.33 -9.81 -17.87
N SER A 595 -22.95 -8.54 -17.97
CA SER A 595 -23.20 -7.67 -19.14
C SER A 595 -22.03 -7.61 -20.14
N THR A 596 -20.89 -8.31 -19.87
CA THR A 596 -19.73 -8.25 -20.75
C THR A 596 -19.74 -9.37 -21.80
N PRO A 597 -19.12 -9.19 -22.98
CA PRO A 597 -18.97 -10.24 -23.98
C PRO A 597 -18.26 -11.46 -23.39
N ARG A 598 -18.54 -12.65 -23.93
CA ARG A 598 -17.85 -13.90 -23.56
C ARG A 598 -16.63 -14.06 -24.45
N THR A 599 -15.51 -13.57 -24.02
CA THR A 599 -14.22 -13.72 -24.72
C THR A 599 -13.51 -15.01 -24.33
N GLY A 600 -12.81 -15.63 -25.29
CA GLY A 600 -11.95 -16.78 -25.05
C GLY A 600 -10.49 -16.35 -24.87
N PHE A 601 -9.67 -17.19 -24.21
CA PHE A 601 -8.23 -16.96 -24.14
C PHE A 601 -7.61 -17.07 -25.53
N SER A 602 -6.84 -16.05 -25.93
CA SER A 602 -6.19 -16.02 -27.23
C SER A 602 -5.02 -16.99 -27.28
N ASN A 603 -5.07 -17.94 -28.23
CA ASN A 603 -3.95 -18.84 -28.48
C ASN A 603 -2.90 -18.13 -29.34
N PRO A 604 -1.64 -17.98 -28.88
CA PRO A 604 -0.57 -17.33 -29.65
C PRO A 604 0.00 -18.20 -30.80
N GLY A 605 -0.66 -19.30 -31.14
CA GLY A 605 -0.23 -20.22 -32.20
C GLY A 605 0.46 -21.48 -31.67
N VAL A 606 0.41 -21.74 -30.36
CA VAL A 606 1.03 -22.90 -29.75
C VAL A 606 0.06 -24.10 -29.73
N ALA A 607 0.57 -25.29 -30.06
CA ALA A 607 -0.17 -26.54 -29.90
C ALA A 607 -0.21 -26.98 -28.44
N VAL A 608 -1.39 -27.34 -27.94
CA VAL A 608 -1.55 -27.95 -26.62
C VAL A 608 -1.42 -29.49 -26.80
N PRO A 609 -0.39 -30.11 -26.24
CA PRO A 609 -0.25 -31.58 -26.33
C PRO A 609 -1.42 -32.28 -25.63
N PRO A 610 -1.93 -33.40 -26.18
CA PRO A 610 -2.94 -34.22 -25.51
C PRO A 610 -2.36 -34.83 -24.22
N GLU A 611 -3.26 -35.22 -23.32
CA GLU A 611 -2.88 -35.92 -22.10
C GLU A 611 -2.19 -37.26 -22.47
N PRO A 612 -1.02 -37.56 -21.90
CA PRO A 612 -0.29 -38.78 -22.27
C PRO A 612 -0.96 -40.03 -21.69
N GLU A 613 -0.90 -41.13 -22.42
CA GLU A 613 -1.21 -42.45 -21.86
C GLU A 613 -0.07 -42.88 -20.93
N ILE A 614 -0.32 -42.78 -19.62
CA ILE A 614 0.67 -43.15 -18.60
C ILE A 614 0.42 -44.58 -18.13
N LYS A 615 1.34 -45.49 -18.46
CA LYS A 615 1.37 -46.83 -17.87
C LYS A 615 2.02 -46.74 -16.50
N GLN A 616 1.27 -47.05 -15.43
CA GLN A 616 1.81 -47.24 -14.10
C GLN A 616 2.65 -48.52 -14.07
N ASP A 617 3.83 -48.49 -13.46
CA ASP A 617 4.68 -49.68 -13.33
C ASP A 617 4.00 -50.65 -12.34
N ASP A 618 3.71 -51.87 -12.80
CA ASP A 618 2.94 -52.93 -12.06
C ASP A 618 3.65 -53.45 -10.79
N LYS A 619 4.69 -52.78 -10.30
CA LYS A 619 5.54 -53.27 -9.18
C LYS A 619 4.96 -53.09 -7.77
N ASP A 620 3.81 -52.46 -7.60
CA ASP A 620 3.22 -52.22 -6.26
C ASP A 620 1.93 -53.02 -5.98
N LYS A 621 1.66 -54.11 -6.73
CA LYS A 621 0.54 -55.00 -6.42
C LYS A 621 0.87 -56.12 -5.42
N ASP A 622 2.13 -56.21 -4.97
CA ASP A 622 2.59 -57.28 -4.06
C ASP A 622 3.13 -56.75 -2.72
N LYS A 623 2.45 -55.81 -2.08
CA LYS A 623 2.69 -55.51 -0.66
C LYS A 623 1.41 -55.21 0.08
#